data_9978769568d2b3912070fc4ac2348f99
#
_entry.id   9978769568d2b3912070fc4ac2348f99
#
_cell.length_a   1.000
_cell.length_b   1.000
_cell.length_c   1.000
_cell.angle_alpha   90.00
_cell.angle_beta   90.00
_cell.angle_gamma   90.00
#
_symmetry.space_group_name_H-M   'P 1'
#
loop_
_entity.id
_entity.type
_entity.pdbx_description
1 polymer ?
#
loop_
_entity_poly.entity_id
_entity_poly.type
_entity_poly.pdbx_seq_one_letter_code
_entity_poly.pdbx_strand_id
1 'polypeptide(L)'
;MIDVNKMESVISSDIGLDLTVIKGQSVPVNNCWHFYTNGDSVNILFHDSNEFLDGMNRIFPVIDKYNVLILAFVLMDTHVHFILYGDFDSCNLFIHEYVRRTSMYLSSKYPERNALKSIEISHQVLEDDRYLKMAICYVLKNPVSAGLPYNAWDYPWPSGPLYFRHSDTWASPKWMLGMDEVVLGARDMRKLVKSRSKMDSGIKVLDGLILPSQYVSVAIVEELFRSHKAFNFFMSISKAVDVESRGGAISHLTVPLREMMDNRNILSQEMFGITGLRRLNMGQRVQLAKRLRSLYNCSPKQIAKLCGLVYNEVSDLI
;
A
#
# COMPACT_ATOMS: atom_id res chain seq x y z
N MET A 1 -24.01 8.88 4.70
CA MET A 1 -23.56 8.90 6.12
C MET A 1 -23.27 7.46 6.47
N ILE A 2 -22.03 7.16 6.83
CA ILE A 2 -21.64 5.81 7.30
C ILE A 2 -22.45 5.58 8.57
N ASP A 3 -23.20 4.48 8.61
CA ASP A 3 -23.92 4.11 9.83
C ASP A 3 -22.92 3.56 10.85
N VAL A 4 -22.31 4.47 11.60
CA VAL A 4 -21.27 4.20 12.60
C VAL A 4 -21.78 3.18 13.64
N ASN A 5 -23.04 3.27 14.04
CA ASN A 5 -23.63 2.32 15.01
C ASN A 5 -23.68 0.91 14.46
N LYS A 6 -23.92 0.75 13.16
CA LYS A 6 -23.94 -0.55 12.49
C LYS A 6 -22.53 -1.11 12.30
N MET A 7 -21.56 -0.28 11.96
CA MET A 7 -20.15 -0.67 11.92
C MET A 7 -19.64 -1.06 13.31
N GLU A 8 -19.96 -0.30 14.34
CA GLU A 8 -19.58 -0.60 15.72
C GLU A 8 -20.19 -1.92 16.23
N SER A 9 -21.42 -2.24 15.83
CA SER A 9 -22.03 -3.52 16.19
C SER A 9 -21.36 -4.73 15.52
N VAL A 10 -20.91 -4.59 14.28
CA VAL A 10 -20.15 -5.62 13.56
C VAL A 10 -18.75 -5.77 14.14
N ILE A 11 -18.09 -4.64 14.48
CA ILE A 11 -16.78 -4.63 15.12
C ILE A 11 -16.81 -5.32 16.48
N SER A 12 -17.82 -5.05 17.31
CA SER A 12 -17.95 -5.66 18.63
C SER A 12 -18.18 -7.17 18.58
N SER A 13 -18.84 -7.67 17.53
CA SER A 13 -19.09 -9.11 17.36
C SER A 13 -17.89 -9.89 16.84
N ASP A 14 -17.07 -9.28 15.97
CA ASP A 14 -15.93 -9.95 15.32
C ASP A 14 -14.64 -9.93 16.16
N ILE A 15 -14.45 -8.88 16.99
CA ILE A 15 -13.16 -8.63 17.67
C ILE A 15 -13.26 -8.89 19.17
N GLY A 16 -14.46 -9.13 19.72
CA GLY A 16 -14.67 -9.32 21.16
C GLY A 16 -14.29 -8.06 21.99
N LEU A 17 -14.20 -6.92 21.37
CA LEU A 17 -13.97 -5.63 22.02
C LEU A 17 -15.28 -5.11 22.57
N ASP A 18 -15.40 -5.11 23.90
CA ASP A 18 -16.49 -4.45 24.60
C ASP A 18 -16.29 -2.93 24.50
N LEU A 19 -16.91 -2.32 23.48
CA LEU A 19 -16.96 -0.88 23.30
C LEU A 19 -17.93 -0.20 24.29
N THR A 20 -17.92 -0.61 25.55
CA THR A 20 -18.64 0.11 26.61
C THR A 20 -17.97 1.45 26.83
N VAL A 21 -18.58 2.44 26.23
CA VAL A 21 -18.29 3.88 26.32
C VAL A 21 -18.00 4.28 27.77
N ILE A 22 -16.78 4.73 28.01
CA ILE A 22 -16.44 5.48 29.22
C ILE A 22 -17.18 6.82 29.15
N LYS A 23 -18.32 6.91 29.85
CA LYS A 23 -19.09 8.15 29.96
C LYS A 23 -18.21 9.24 30.57
N GLY A 24 -17.92 10.30 29.80
CA GLY A 24 -17.38 11.56 30.31
C GLY A 24 -16.02 11.99 29.76
N GLN A 25 -15.37 11.23 28.87
CA GLN A 25 -14.23 11.72 28.11
C GLN A 25 -14.65 11.97 26.65
N SER A 26 -14.06 13.00 26.03
CA SER A 26 -14.21 13.22 24.58
C SER A 26 -13.61 12.02 23.85
N VAL A 27 -14.47 11.11 23.41
CA VAL A 27 -14.05 9.96 22.62
C VAL A 27 -13.57 10.48 21.27
N PRO A 28 -12.35 10.13 20.81
CA PRO A 28 -11.91 10.48 19.48
C PRO A 28 -12.92 10.00 18.43
N VAL A 29 -13.27 10.86 17.49
CA VAL A 29 -14.21 10.51 16.42
C VAL A 29 -13.53 9.52 15.49
N ASN A 30 -13.99 8.27 15.48
CA ASN A 30 -13.54 7.28 14.53
C ASN A 30 -14.08 7.61 13.15
N ASN A 31 -13.22 7.43 12.12
CA ASN A 31 -13.58 7.64 10.73
C ASN A 31 -12.80 6.65 9.83
N CYS A 32 -13.15 6.63 8.55
CA CYS A 32 -12.36 5.92 7.54
C CYS A 32 -11.35 6.85 6.90
N TRP A 33 -10.12 6.39 6.79
CA TRP A 33 -8.99 7.15 6.27
C TRP A 33 -8.28 6.36 5.17
N HIS A 34 -7.93 7.04 4.10
CA HIS A 34 -6.99 6.51 3.12
C HIS A 34 -5.61 7.10 3.41
N PHE A 35 -4.69 6.27 3.86
CA PHE A 35 -3.28 6.61 4.02
C PHE A 35 -2.45 5.99 2.92
N TYR A 36 -1.50 6.74 2.40
CA TYR A 36 -0.60 6.23 1.38
C TYR A 36 0.76 6.93 1.43
N THR A 37 1.79 6.23 0.93
CA THR A 37 3.10 6.82 0.71
C THR A 37 3.18 7.32 -0.72
N ASN A 38 3.89 8.44 -0.94
CA ASN A 38 4.01 9.00 -2.27
C ASN A 38 4.87 8.09 -3.16
N GLY A 39 4.28 7.56 -4.24
CA GLY A 39 4.95 6.78 -5.27
C GLY A 39 5.92 7.58 -6.16
N ASP A 40 5.91 8.92 -6.04
CA ASP A 40 6.85 9.83 -6.72
C ASP A 40 8.29 9.68 -6.22
N SER A 41 8.49 8.97 -5.12
CA SER A 41 9.84 8.65 -4.67
C SER A 41 10.46 7.60 -5.59
N VAL A 42 11.67 7.85 -6.09
CA VAL A 42 12.48 6.88 -6.85
C VAL A 42 12.96 5.73 -5.95
N ASN A 43 12.43 5.63 -4.75
CA ASN A 43 12.84 4.63 -3.77
C ASN A 43 11.97 3.38 -3.92
N ILE A 44 12.60 2.27 -4.21
CA ILE A 44 11.93 0.96 -4.21
C ILE A 44 11.82 0.51 -2.74
N LEU A 45 10.58 0.25 -2.30
CA LEU A 45 10.27 -0.27 -0.97
C LEU A 45 10.40 -1.78 -0.91
N PHE A 46 10.06 -2.46 -2.01
CA PHE A 46 10.08 -3.91 -2.12
C PHE A 46 10.70 -4.31 -3.46
N HIS A 47 11.89 -4.92 -3.43
CA HIS A 47 12.65 -5.28 -4.62
C HIS A 47 12.33 -6.68 -5.14
N ASP A 48 11.89 -7.55 -4.27
CA ASP A 48 11.62 -8.96 -4.57
C ASP A 48 10.46 -9.51 -3.71
N SER A 49 10.01 -10.71 -4.02
CA SER A 49 8.90 -11.36 -3.31
C SER A 49 9.17 -11.58 -1.83
N ASN A 50 10.43 -11.75 -1.40
CA ASN A 50 10.78 -11.92 0.01
C ASN A 50 10.61 -10.60 0.77
N GLU A 51 10.93 -9.48 0.13
CA GLU A 51 10.72 -8.15 0.73
C GLU A 51 9.25 -7.79 0.83
N PHE A 52 8.45 -8.17 -0.16
CA PHE A 52 7.00 -8.05 -0.08
C PHE A 52 6.43 -8.92 1.05
N LEU A 53 6.87 -10.17 1.16
CA LEU A 53 6.47 -11.08 2.25
C LEU A 53 6.84 -10.50 3.62
N ASP A 54 8.06 -9.99 3.78
CA ASP A 54 8.48 -9.26 4.97
C ASP A 54 7.64 -7.99 5.20
N GLY A 55 7.23 -7.29 4.13
CA GLY A 55 6.34 -6.14 4.16
C GLY A 55 4.95 -6.49 4.68
N MET A 56 4.37 -7.57 4.19
CA MET A 56 3.10 -8.13 4.67
C MET A 56 3.19 -8.49 6.16
N ASN A 57 4.23 -9.22 6.55
CA ASN A 57 4.44 -9.65 7.93
C ASN A 57 4.66 -8.48 8.91
N ARG A 58 5.19 -7.34 8.42
CA ARG A 58 5.36 -6.13 9.25
C ARG A 58 4.04 -5.46 9.61
N ILE A 59 2.98 -5.69 8.87
CA ILE A 59 1.65 -5.14 9.19
C ILE A 59 1.19 -5.65 10.56
N PHE A 60 1.33 -6.95 10.82
CA PHE A 60 0.81 -7.60 12.02
C PHE A 60 1.31 -6.97 13.34
N PRO A 61 2.63 -6.81 13.61
CA PRO A 61 3.11 -6.22 14.86
C PRO A 61 2.86 -4.72 14.96
N VAL A 62 2.39 -4.08 13.90
CA VAL A 62 2.00 -2.66 13.93
C VAL A 62 0.53 -2.55 14.30
N ILE A 63 -0.35 -3.36 13.71
CA ILE A 63 -1.78 -3.32 14.04
C ILE A 63 -2.04 -3.74 15.50
N ASP A 64 -1.29 -4.71 16.01
CA ASP A 64 -1.35 -5.15 17.41
C ASP A 64 -1.02 -4.02 18.42
N LYS A 65 -0.36 -2.97 17.96
CA LYS A 65 0.06 -1.84 18.81
C LYS A 65 -0.93 -0.68 18.83
N TYR A 66 -1.71 -0.51 17.77
CA TYR A 66 -2.59 0.65 17.62
C TYR A 66 -4.04 0.19 17.44
N ASN A 67 -4.97 0.95 18.03
CA ASN A 67 -6.41 0.65 17.95
C ASN A 67 -6.97 1.10 16.59
N VAL A 68 -6.64 0.37 15.53
CA VAL A 68 -7.10 0.63 14.16
C VAL A 68 -7.56 -0.66 13.49
N LEU A 69 -8.48 -0.56 12.54
CA LEU A 69 -8.89 -1.67 11.68
C LEU A 69 -8.38 -1.42 10.26
N ILE A 70 -7.86 -2.46 9.63
CA ILE A 70 -7.49 -2.41 8.22
C ILE A 70 -8.68 -2.89 7.40
N LEU A 71 -9.25 -1.99 6.59
CA LEU A 71 -10.34 -2.33 5.68
C LEU A 71 -9.81 -2.79 4.32
N ALA A 72 -8.74 -2.20 3.82
CA ALA A 72 -8.06 -2.62 2.60
C ALA A 72 -6.61 -2.15 2.61
N PHE A 73 -5.75 -2.85 1.88
CA PHE A 73 -4.39 -2.40 1.61
C PHE A 73 -3.86 -2.96 0.29
N VAL A 74 -2.80 -2.35 -0.21
CA VAL A 74 -1.94 -2.88 -1.26
C VAL A 74 -0.50 -2.44 -1.02
N LEU A 75 0.43 -3.36 -1.21
CA LEU A 75 1.87 -3.07 -1.25
C LEU A 75 2.31 -3.04 -2.71
N MET A 76 2.89 -1.92 -3.13
CA MET A 76 3.52 -1.74 -4.45
C MET A 76 5.03 -1.64 -4.27
N ASP A 77 5.78 -1.85 -5.33
CA ASP A 77 7.25 -1.78 -5.29
C ASP A 77 7.78 -0.44 -4.74
N THR A 78 7.07 0.67 -4.97
CA THR A 78 7.49 2.03 -4.60
C THR A 78 6.65 2.70 -3.54
N HIS A 79 5.46 2.20 -3.28
CA HIS A 79 4.51 2.83 -2.36
C HIS A 79 3.54 1.81 -1.75
N VAL A 80 2.82 2.25 -0.73
CA VAL A 80 1.78 1.46 -0.07
C VAL A 80 0.53 2.28 0.09
N HIS A 81 -0.63 1.62 0.06
CA HIS A 81 -1.92 2.21 0.39
C HIS A 81 -2.60 1.40 1.49
N PHE A 82 -3.23 2.10 2.43
CA PHE A 82 -4.05 1.51 3.49
C PHE A 82 -5.38 2.27 3.60
N ILE A 83 -6.48 1.54 3.65
CA ILE A 83 -7.78 2.05 4.10
C ILE A 83 -7.93 1.60 5.55
N LEU A 84 -7.92 2.56 6.46
CA LEU A 84 -7.97 2.34 7.90
C LEU A 84 -9.28 2.88 8.48
N TYR A 85 -9.79 2.24 9.53
CA TYR A 85 -10.84 2.76 10.37
C TYR A 85 -10.31 2.94 11.79
N GLY A 86 -10.54 4.12 12.35
CA GLY A 86 -10.09 4.49 13.69
C GLY A 86 -10.05 6.02 13.85
N ASP A 87 -9.60 6.49 15.01
CA ASP A 87 -9.28 7.90 15.19
C ASP A 87 -8.05 8.28 14.35
N PHE A 88 -7.95 9.56 14.00
CA PHE A 88 -6.88 10.05 13.14
C PHE A 88 -5.49 9.77 13.70
N ASP A 89 -5.28 10.01 14.98
CA ASP A 89 -3.96 9.90 15.61
C ASP A 89 -3.48 8.45 15.61
N SER A 90 -4.36 7.49 15.96
CA SER A 90 -4.06 6.06 15.92
C SER A 90 -3.74 5.60 14.49
N CYS A 91 -4.54 6.01 13.51
CA CYS A 91 -4.31 5.68 12.10
C CYS A 91 -2.99 6.30 11.57
N ASN A 92 -2.70 7.54 11.93
CA ASN A 92 -1.47 8.23 11.59
C ASN A 92 -0.25 7.56 12.23
N LEU A 93 -0.33 7.18 13.50
CA LEU A 93 0.73 6.45 14.19
C LEU A 93 0.96 5.06 13.57
N PHE A 94 -0.08 4.37 13.14
CA PHE A 94 0.02 3.09 12.45
C PHE A 94 0.88 3.22 11.19
N ILE A 95 0.54 4.15 10.28
CA ILE A 95 1.27 4.26 9.01
C ILE A 95 2.71 4.72 9.21
N HIS A 96 2.96 5.67 10.13
CA HIS A 96 4.30 6.11 10.47
C HIS A 96 5.16 4.98 11.04
N GLU A 97 4.61 4.15 11.92
CA GLU A 97 5.35 3.00 12.48
C GLU A 97 5.61 1.94 11.40
N TYR A 98 4.66 1.67 10.51
CA TYR A 98 4.85 0.75 9.39
C TYR A 98 5.98 1.22 8.46
N VAL A 99 5.96 2.49 8.05
CA VAL A 99 7.00 3.10 7.21
C VAL A 99 8.35 3.10 7.92
N ARG A 100 8.39 3.46 9.21
CA ARG A 100 9.61 3.44 10.02
C ARG A 100 10.24 2.04 10.07
N ARG A 101 9.45 1.00 10.31
CA ARG A 101 9.95 -0.40 10.32
C ARG A 101 10.45 -0.83 8.96
N THR A 102 9.76 -0.44 7.90
CA THR A 102 10.20 -0.70 6.52
C THR A 102 11.52 0.01 6.23
N SER A 103 11.65 1.26 6.63
CA SER A 103 12.88 2.05 6.51
C SER A 103 14.05 1.40 7.24
N MET A 104 13.86 0.98 8.48
CA MET A 104 14.90 0.29 9.27
C MET A 104 15.36 -1.02 8.61
N TYR A 105 14.41 -1.81 8.09
CA TYR A 105 14.74 -3.03 7.38
C TYR A 105 15.59 -2.75 6.14
N LEU A 106 15.19 -1.81 5.31
CA LEU A 106 15.89 -1.46 4.08
C LEU A 106 17.26 -0.84 4.37
N SER A 107 17.38 0.00 5.39
CA SER A 107 18.68 0.56 5.81
C SER A 107 19.63 -0.50 6.32
N SER A 108 19.11 -1.55 6.97
CA SER A 108 19.92 -2.69 7.41
C SER A 108 20.37 -3.58 6.25
N LYS A 109 19.51 -3.77 5.24
CA LYS A 109 19.78 -4.62 4.08
C LYS A 109 20.61 -3.90 3.01
N TYR A 110 20.46 -2.59 2.88
CA TYR A 110 21.09 -1.75 1.88
C TYR A 110 21.76 -0.51 2.52
N PRO A 111 22.86 -0.68 3.26
CA PRO A 111 23.49 0.41 4.03
C PRO A 111 23.91 1.63 3.20
N GLU A 112 24.30 1.42 1.93
CA GLU A 112 24.69 2.49 1.00
C GLU A 112 23.53 3.32 0.48
N ARG A 113 22.30 2.86 0.69
CA ARG A 113 21.09 3.59 0.27
C ARG A 113 20.54 4.38 1.44
N ASN A 114 20.80 5.67 1.51
CA ASN A 114 20.09 6.61 2.40
C ASN A 114 18.60 6.74 2.01
N ALA A 115 17.96 5.61 1.67
CA ALA A 115 16.85 5.50 0.76
C ALA A 115 15.54 6.09 1.27
N LEU A 116 15.32 6.19 2.59
CA LEU A 116 13.97 6.39 3.08
C LEU A 116 13.78 7.60 4.00
N LYS A 117 14.74 8.50 4.07
CA LYS A 117 14.58 9.75 4.86
C LYS A 117 13.51 10.71 4.30
N SER A 118 12.97 10.43 3.11
CA SER A 118 12.06 11.31 2.38
C SER A 118 10.77 10.63 1.91
N ILE A 119 10.32 9.53 2.55
CA ILE A 119 8.99 9.01 2.24
C ILE A 119 7.95 9.97 2.81
N GLU A 120 7.24 10.60 1.92
CA GLU A 120 6.10 11.44 2.26
C GLU A 120 4.87 10.57 2.46
N ILE A 121 4.20 10.74 3.60
CA ILE A 121 2.94 10.08 3.93
C ILE A 121 1.83 11.09 3.72
N SER A 122 0.86 10.71 2.92
CA SER A 122 -0.35 11.49 2.67
C SER A 122 -1.58 10.76 3.20
N HIS A 123 -2.63 11.52 3.49
CA HIS A 123 -3.88 10.96 3.97
C HIS A 123 -5.09 11.70 3.40
N GLN A 124 -6.23 11.02 3.44
CA GLN A 124 -7.51 11.56 3.03
C GLN A 124 -8.63 10.94 3.87
N VAL A 125 -9.56 11.78 4.35
CA VAL A 125 -10.77 11.30 5.02
C VAL A 125 -11.76 10.76 3.99
N LEU A 126 -12.42 9.65 4.32
CA LEU A 126 -13.44 9.02 3.48
C LEU A 126 -14.81 9.25 4.13
N GLU A 127 -15.48 10.32 3.73
CA GLU A 127 -16.62 10.90 4.46
C GLU A 127 -17.95 10.18 4.23
N ASP A 128 -18.07 9.39 3.16
CA ASP A 128 -19.32 8.71 2.81
C ASP A 128 -19.09 7.28 2.31
N ASP A 129 -20.13 6.44 2.40
CA ASP A 129 -20.11 5.03 1.98
C ASP A 129 -19.69 4.83 0.55
N ARG A 130 -20.15 5.69 -0.36
CA ARG A 130 -19.82 5.55 -1.78
C ARG A 130 -18.35 5.85 -2.00
N TYR A 131 -17.85 6.88 -1.36
CA TYR A 131 -16.45 7.27 -1.47
C TYR A 131 -15.52 6.21 -0.84
N LEU A 132 -15.91 5.67 0.32
CA LEU A 132 -15.20 4.54 0.93
C LEU A 132 -15.14 3.32 0.01
N LYS A 133 -16.28 2.93 -0.61
CA LYS A 133 -16.31 1.83 -1.59
C LYS A 133 -15.41 2.09 -2.79
N MET A 134 -15.43 3.31 -3.32
CA MET A 134 -14.57 3.72 -4.43
C MET A 134 -13.08 3.67 -4.04
N ALA A 135 -12.73 4.16 -2.85
CA ALA A 135 -11.36 4.16 -2.35
C ALA A 135 -10.83 2.72 -2.11
N ILE A 136 -11.64 1.83 -1.52
CA ILE A 136 -11.28 0.41 -1.38
C ILE A 136 -10.97 -0.18 -2.77
N CYS A 137 -11.89 -0.02 -3.73
CA CYS A 137 -11.71 -0.55 -5.07
C CYS A 137 -10.51 0.08 -5.80
N TYR A 138 -10.27 1.37 -5.60
CA TYR A 138 -9.09 2.06 -6.13
C TYR A 138 -7.79 1.45 -5.60
N VAL A 139 -7.70 1.25 -4.28
CA VAL A 139 -6.52 0.63 -3.63
C VAL A 139 -6.25 -0.76 -4.21
N LEU A 140 -7.28 -1.58 -4.37
CA LEU A 140 -7.15 -2.93 -4.91
C LEU A 140 -6.78 -2.96 -6.41
N LYS A 141 -7.15 -1.93 -7.16
CA LYS A 141 -6.83 -1.78 -8.60
C LYS A 141 -5.48 -1.09 -8.85
N ASN A 142 -4.80 -0.65 -7.81
CA ASN A 142 -3.53 0.07 -7.96
C ASN A 142 -2.51 -0.66 -8.85
N PRO A 143 -2.31 -2.01 -8.72
CA PRO A 143 -1.42 -2.75 -9.62
C PRO A 143 -1.83 -2.69 -11.09
N VAL A 144 -3.13 -2.75 -11.37
CA VAL A 144 -3.67 -2.66 -12.74
C VAL A 144 -3.48 -1.23 -13.28
N SER A 145 -3.74 -0.22 -12.45
CA SER A 145 -3.56 1.19 -12.81
C SER A 145 -2.09 1.55 -13.05
N ALA A 146 -1.18 0.86 -12.37
CA ALA A 146 0.27 0.95 -12.59
C ALA A 146 0.76 0.17 -13.82
N GLY A 147 -0.13 -0.45 -14.59
CA GLY A 147 0.23 -1.21 -15.79
C GLY A 147 0.93 -2.54 -15.51
N LEU A 148 0.86 -3.06 -14.29
CA LEU A 148 1.40 -4.38 -13.98
C LEU A 148 0.62 -5.47 -14.72
N PRO A 149 1.28 -6.59 -15.14
CA PRO A 149 0.65 -7.66 -15.89
C PRO A 149 -0.20 -8.58 -14.99
N TYR A 150 -0.98 -7.97 -14.10
CA TYR A 150 -1.89 -8.64 -13.18
C TYR A 150 -3.30 -8.08 -13.36
N ASN A 151 -4.31 -8.92 -13.16
CA ASN A 151 -5.62 -8.38 -12.83
C ASN A 151 -5.68 -8.07 -11.32
N ALA A 152 -6.71 -7.36 -10.87
CA ALA A 152 -6.81 -6.92 -9.48
C ALA A 152 -6.87 -8.07 -8.46
N TRP A 153 -7.14 -9.31 -8.91
CA TRP A 153 -7.26 -10.50 -8.07
C TRP A 153 -6.02 -11.38 -8.05
N ASP A 154 -5.17 -11.28 -9.09
CA ASP A 154 -3.97 -12.11 -9.24
C ASP A 154 -2.72 -11.46 -8.64
N TYR A 155 -2.76 -10.17 -8.35
CA TYR A 155 -1.65 -9.50 -7.68
C TYR A 155 -1.49 -10.06 -6.26
N PRO A 156 -0.29 -10.50 -5.86
CA PRO A 156 -0.15 -11.29 -4.63
C PRO A 156 -0.11 -10.46 -3.33
N TRP A 157 -0.06 -9.14 -3.38
CA TRP A 157 0.25 -8.28 -2.23
C TRP A 157 -0.86 -7.29 -1.80
N PRO A 158 -2.14 -7.46 -2.15
CA PRO A 158 -3.26 -6.69 -1.63
C PRO A 158 -4.16 -7.53 -0.72
N SER A 159 -5.10 -6.87 -0.05
CA SER A 159 -6.19 -7.54 0.69
C SER A 159 -7.35 -8.03 -0.19
N GLY A 160 -7.40 -7.64 -1.47
CA GLY A 160 -8.50 -7.92 -2.38
C GLY A 160 -8.98 -9.36 -2.44
N PRO A 161 -8.06 -10.32 -2.56
CA PRO A 161 -8.40 -11.74 -2.59
C PRO A 161 -9.14 -12.29 -1.36
N LEU A 162 -9.22 -11.54 -0.25
CA LEU A 162 -9.94 -11.96 0.96
C LEU A 162 -11.46 -11.79 0.86
N TYR A 163 -11.95 -10.86 0.02
CA TYR A 163 -13.35 -10.46 0.03
C TYR A 163 -14.22 -11.36 -0.86
N PHE A 164 -15.41 -11.71 -0.36
CA PHE A 164 -16.41 -12.51 -1.09
C PHE A 164 -15.88 -13.85 -1.60
N ARG A 165 -15.03 -14.49 -0.84
CA ARG A 165 -14.38 -15.76 -1.17
C ARG A 165 -15.32 -16.96 -1.04
N HIS A 166 -16.38 -16.99 -1.84
CA HIS A 166 -17.35 -18.08 -1.79
C HIS A 166 -17.24 -19.11 -2.92
N SER A 167 -16.25 -19.00 -3.80
CA SER A 167 -16.06 -19.99 -4.86
C SER A 167 -14.60 -20.21 -5.18
N ASP A 168 -14.26 -21.46 -5.47
CA ASP A 168 -12.93 -21.92 -5.90
C ASP A 168 -12.54 -21.46 -7.31
N THR A 169 -13.33 -20.54 -7.91
CA THR A 169 -13.19 -20.10 -9.31
C THR A 169 -12.21 -18.94 -9.51
N TRP A 170 -11.67 -18.37 -8.44
CA TRP A 170 -10.71 -17.26 -8.53
C TRP A 170 -9.28 -17.80 -8.49
N ALA A 171 -8.44 -17.32 -9.39
CA ALA A 171 -7.01 -17.51 -9.30
C ALA A 171 -6.48 -16.78 -8.06
N SER A 172 -6.58 -17.44 -6.92
CA SER A 172 -6.14 -16.90 -5.63
C SER A 172 -4.63 -17.02 -5.51
N PRO A 173 -3.93 -16.03 -4.94
CA PRO A 173 -2.55 -16.19 -4.52
C PRO A 173 -2.37 -17.48 -3.70
N LYS A 174 -1.26 -18.19 -3.86
CA LYS A 174 -1.02 -19.48 -3.19
C LYS A 174 -1.24 -19.45 -1.68
N TRP A 175 -0.93 -18.32 -1.03
CA TRP A 175 -1.12 -18.13 0.41
C TRP A 175 -2.61 -18.13 0.85
N MET A 176 -3.55 -18.00 -0.08
CA MET A 176 -4.99 -18.09 0.23
C MET A 176 -5.53 -19.51 0.16
N LEU A 177 -4.81 -20.44 -0.44
CA LEU A 177 -5.31 -21.79 -0.65
C LEU A 177 -5.29 -22.64 0.62
N GLY A 178 -4.72 -22.16 1.73
CA GLY A 178 -4.92 -22.66 3.11
C GLY A 178 -4.57 -24.12 3.34
N MET A 179 -3.67 -24.70 2.56
CA MET A 179 -3.50 -26.15 2.58
C MET A 179 -2.53 -26.65 3.66
N ASP A 180 -1.65 -25.80 4.20
CA ASP A 180 -0.65 -26.19 5.21
C ASP A 180 -0.39 -25.05 6.22
N GLU A 181 -1.46 -24.56 6.86
CA GLU A 181 -1.34 -23.53 7.90
C GLU A 181 -0.61 -24.07 9.13
N VAL A 182 0.44 -23.37 9.55
CA VAL A 182 1.20 -23.69 10.76
C VAL A 182 0.96 -22.61 11.81
N VAL A 183 0.70 -23.03 13.04
CA VAL A 183 0.65 -22.12 14.19
C VAL A 183 2.05 -22.04 14.80
N LEU A 184 2.67 -20.87 14.71
CA LEU A 184 4.01 -20.64 15.25
C LEU A 184 3.96 -20.31 16.74
N GLY A 185 4.95 -20.82 17.49
CA GLY A 185 5.19 -20.39 18.87
C GLY A 185 5.73 -18.96 18.93
N ALA A 186 5.56 -18.27 20.06
CA ALA A 186 5.96 -16.87 20.27
C ALA A 186 7.43 -16.56 19.92
N ARG A 187 8.35 -17.53 20.06
CA ARG A 187 9.76 -17.36 19.70
C ARG A 187 9.95 -17.26 18.17
N ASP A 188 9.29 -18.13 17.43
CA ASP A 188 9.44 -18.17 15.97
C ASP A 188 8.65 -17.05 15.30
N MET A 189 7.52 -16.66 15.88
CA MET A 189 6.82 -15.42 15.49
C MET A 189 7.70 -14.19 15.64
N ARG A 190 8.39 -14.04 16.77
CA ARG A 190 9.32 -12.90 16.97
C ARG A 190 10.46 -12.86 15.94
N LYS A 191 10.94 -14.03 15.51
CA LYS A 191 11.93 -14.13 14.43
C LYS A 191 11.32 -13.72 13.08
N LEU A 192 10.12 -14.22 12.79
CA LEU A 192 9.40 -13.96 11.55
C LEU A 192 9.14 -12.46 11.37
N VAL A 193 8.55 -11.80 12.36
CA VAL A 193 8.21 -10.36 12.29
C VAL A 193 9.37 -9.44 12.67
N LYS A 194 10.53 -9.99 13.01
CA LYS A 194 11.73 -9.25 13.44
C LYS A 194 11.41 -8.22 14.55
N SER A 195 10.54 -8.60 15.48
CA SER A 195 10.06 -7.76 16.60
C SER A 195 10.31 -8.42 17.94
N ARG A 196 10.58 -7.59 18.96
CA ARG A 196 10.71 -8.03 20.37
C ARG A 196 9.38 -7.97 21.13
N SER A 197 8.34 -7.45 20.52
CA SER A 197 7.01 -7.33 21.13
C SER A 197 6.49 -8.70 21.56
N LYS A 198 5.71 -8.72 22.65
CA LYS A 198 4.98 -9.92 23.07
C LYS A 198 3.92 -10.18 21.98
N MET A 199 3.90 -11.37 21.46
CA MET A 199 2.94 -11.81 20.45
C MET A 199 2.05 -12.88 21.04
N ASP A 200 0.78 -12.86 20.69
CA ASP A 200 -0.15 -13.91 21.10
C ASP A 200 0.18 -15.22 20.41
N SER A 201 -0.20 -16.33 21.07
CA SER A 201 -0.15 -17.66 20.51
C SER A 201 -1.38 -17.88 19.62
N GLY A 202 -1.25 -18.65 18.55
CA GLY A 202 -2.36 -19.00 17.69
C GLY A 202 -2.37 -18.31 16.34
N ILE A 203 -1.32 -17.56 16.02
CA ILE A 203 -1.19 -16.87 14.73
C ILE A 203 -0.89 -17.89 13.64
N LYS A 204 -1.71 -17.87 12.61
CA LYS A 204 -1.59 -18.77 11.46
C LYS A 204 -0.61 -18.20 10.44
N VAL A 205 0.31 -19.04 10.01
CA VAL A 205 1.36 -18.74 9.04
C VAL A 205 1.36 -19.77 7.94
N LEU A 206 1.50 -19.35 6.69
CA LEU A 206 1.65 -20.20 5.54
C LEU A 206 2.91 -19.79 4.76
N ASP A 207 3.84 -20.69 4.56
CA ASP A 207 5.11 -20.44 3.85
C ASP A 207 5.84 -19.17 4.31
N GLY A 208 5.82 -18.91 5.62
CA GLY A 208 6.44 -17.74 6.22
C GLY A 208 5.62 -16.44 6.13
N LEU A 209 4.40 -16.48 5.61
CA LEU A 209 3.47 -15.36 5.58
C LEU A 209 2.43 -15.47 6.70
N ILE A 210 2.29 -14.44 7.53
CA ILE A 210 1.15 -14.28 8.43
C ILE A 210 -0.09 -14.03 7.57
N LEU A 211 -1.12 -14.89 7.74
CA LEU A 211 -2.31 -14.80 6.90
C LEU A 211 -3.02 -13.45 7.07
N PRO A 212 -3.23 -12.68 6.00
CA PRO A 212 -3.88 -11.38 6.08
C PRO A 212 -5.31 -11.41 6.63
N SER A 213 -5.99 -12.55 6.53
CA SER A 213 -7.31 -12.76 7.16
C SER A 213 -7.31 -12.56 8.69
N GLN A 214 -6.15 -12.56 9.33
CA GLN A 214 -6.01 -12.36 10.78
C GLN A 214 -5.88 -10.89 11.18
N TYR A 215 -5.66 -9.98 10.24
CA TYR A 215 -5.50 -8.55 10.52
C TYR A 215 -6.28 -7.63 9.59
N VAL A 216 -7.00 -8.16 8.61
CA VAL A 216 -7.91 -7.41 7.74
C VAL A 216 -9.35 -7.65 8.17
N SER A 217 -10.11 -6.59 8.32
CA SER A 217 -11.53 -6.65 8.73
C SER A 217 -12.43 -6.99 7.53
N VAL A 218 -12.38 -8.26 7.11
CA VAL A 218 -13.10 -8.77 5.93
C VAL A 218 -14.61 -8.59 6.06
N ALA A 219 -15.19 -8.97 7.21
CA ALA A 219 -16.64 -8.92 7.44
C ALA A 219 -17.20 -7.51 7.28
N ILE A 220 -16.47 -6.48 7.73
CA ILE A 220 -16.88 -5.08 7.59
C ILE A 220 -16.94 -4.66 6.11
N VAL A 221 -15.95 -5.07 5.32
CA VAL A 221 -15.92 -4.75 3.88
C VAL A 221 -17.03 -5.49 3.14
N GLU A 222 -17.26 -6.75 3.45
CA GLU A 222 -18.35 -7.53 2.86
C GLU A 222 -19.73 -6.96 3.22
N GLU A 223 -19.96 -6.56 4.47
CA GLU A 223 -21.20 -5.89 4.88
C GLU A 223 -21.35 -4.53 4.20
N LEU A 224 -20.27 -3.76 4.04
CA LEU A 224 -20.28 -2.47 3.33
C LEU A 224 -20.75 -2.62 1.88
N PHE A 225 -20.27 -3.62 1.16
CA PHE A 225 -20.66 -3.87 -0.23
C PHE A 225 -21.93 -4.70 -0.35
N ARG A 226 -22.34 -5.44 0.70
CA ARG A 226 -23.52 -6.31 0.80
C ARG A 226 -23.55 -7.50 -0.16
N SER A 227 -22.82 -7.48 -1.25
CA SER A 227 -22.78 -8.61 -2.19
C SER A 227 -21.55 -8.53 -3.11
N HIS A 228 -21.08 -9.68 -3.57
CA HIS A 228 -20.05 -9.81 -4.58
C HIS A 228 -20.40 -9.04 -5.89
N LYS A 229 -21.67 -9.05 -6.29
CA LYS A 229 -22.14 -8.29 -7.47
C LYS A 229 -21.94 -6.79 -7.31
N ALA A 230 -22.27 -6.23 -6.14
CA ALA A 230 -22.05 -4.82 -5.84
C ALA A 230 -20.56 -4.49 -5.76
N PHE A 231 -19.76 -5.37 -5.15
CA PHE A 231 -18.31 -5.21 -5.12
C PHE A 231 -17.70 -5.15 -6.53
N ASN A 232 -18.05 -6.09 -7.40
CA ASN A 232 -17.59 -6.10 -8.80
C ASN A 232 -18.07 -4.87 -9.58
N PHE A 233 -19.28 -4.39 -9.32
CA PHE A 233 -19.76 -3.13 -9.92
C PHE A 233 -18.85 -1.96 -9.52
N PHE A 234 -18.54 -1.79 -8.23
CA PHE A 234 -17.65 -0.74 -7.77
C PHE A 234 -16.21 -0.93 -8.30
N MET A 235 -15.72 -2.17 -8.38
CA MET A 235 -14.44 -2.48 -9.02
C MET A 235 -14.41 -2.02 -10.49
N SER A 236 -15.49 -2.16 -11.23
CA SER A 236 -15.56 -1.76 -12.65
C SER A 236 -15.59 -0.23 -12.84
N ILE A 237 -16.31 0.50 -11.97
CA ILE A 237 -16.50 1.96 -12.13
C ILE A 237 -15.46 2.80 -11.41
N SER A 238 -14.73 2.25 -10.42
CA SER A 238 -13.71 2.99 -9.69
C SER A 238 -12.56 3.41 -10.62
N LYS A 239 -12.30 4.72 -10.69
CA LYS A 239 -11.19 5.31 -11.45
C LYS A 239 -10.29 6.08 -10.50
N ALA A 240 -8.98 6.10 -10.80
CA ALA A 240 -7.99 6.85 -10.05
C ALA A 240 -8.39 8.33 -9.88
N VAL A 241 -8.83 8.95 -10.98
CA VAL A 241 -9.24 10.38 -10.99
C VAL A 241 -10.34 10.69 -9.97
N ASP A 242 -11.30 9.77 -9.76
CA ASP A 242 -12.42 10.02 -8.85
C ASP A 242 -12.01 10.00 -7.37
N VAL A 243 -10.94 9.29 -7.05
CA VAL A 243 -10.42 9.16 -5.67
C VAL A 243 -9.31 10.20 -5.43
N GLU A 244 -8.40 10.37 -6.37
CA GLU A 244 -7.24 11.26 -6.24
C GLU A 244 -7.62 12.75 -6.36
N SER A 245 -8.61 13.10 -7.18
CA SER A 245 -9.04 14.49 -7.37
C SER A 245 -9.59 15.13 -6.09
N ARG A 246 -10.12 14.32 -5.16
CA ARG A 246 -10.58 14.79 -3.85
C ARG A 246 -9.42 14.95 -2.86
N GLY A 247 -8.29 14.28 -3.06
CA GLY A 247 -7.12 14.30 -2.17
C GLY A 247 -5.99 15.25 -2.58
N GLY A 248 -6.05 15.84 -3.76
CA GLY A 248 -5.04 16.81 -4.21
C GLY A 248 -3.66 16.23 -4.59
N ALA A 249 -3.47 14.93 -4.56
CA ALA A 249 -2.23 14.27 -4.97
C ALA A 249 -2.49 13.27 -6.09
N ILE A 250 -2.08 13.59 -7.31
CA ILE A 250 -2.17 12.71 -8.46
C ILE A 250 -0.82 11.99 -8.61
N SER A 251 -0.79 10.70 -8.35
CA SER A 251 0.36 9.83 -8.66
C SER A 251 -0.02 8.92 -9.83
N HIS A 252 0.42 9.27 -11.03
CA HIS A 252 0.17 8.48 -12.24
C HIS A 252 1.45 7.83 -12.73
N LEU A 253 1.86 6.74 -12.10
CA LEU A 253 2.77 5.79 -12.76
C LEU A 253 1.92 4.83 -13.59
N THR A 254 1.84 5.05 -14.89
CA THR A 254 1.24 4.11 -15.85
C THR A 254 2.17 2.94 -16.17
N VAL A 255 3.42 3.02 -15.73
CA VAL A 255 4.47 2.02 -15.96
C VAL A 255 5.23 1.77 -14.67
N PRO A 256 5.56 0.51 -14.32
CA PRO A 256 6.35 0.20 -13.14
C PRO A 256 7.66 0.99 -13.11
N LEU A 257 8.01 1.56 -11.96
CA LEU A 257 9.23 2.35 -11.81
C LEU A 257 10.48 1.58 -12.24
N ARG A 258 10.51 0.28 -11.96
CA ARG A 258 11.62 -0.60 -12.35
C ARG A 258 11.80 -0.61 -13.86
N GLU A 259 10.73 -0.78 -14.60
CA GLU A 259 10.73 -0.72 -16.07
C GLU A 259 11.17 0.66 -16.58
N MET A 260 10.71 1.73 -15.95
CA MET A 260 11.16 3.08 -16.27
C MET A 260 12.65 3.29 -16.01
N MET A 261 13.18 2.70 -14.92
CA MET A 261 14.62 2.77 -14.60
C MET A 261 15.45 1.98 -15.62
N ASP A 262 14.98 0.81 -16.04
CA ASP A 262 15.64 -0.01 -17.06
C ASP A 262 15.60 0.69 -18.41
N ASN A 263 14.46 1.19 -18.83
CA ASN A 263 14.31 1.96 -20.06
C ASN A 263 15.10 3.27 -20.05
N ARG A 264 15.18 3.96 -18.90
CA ARG A 264 16.07 5.10 -18.74
C ARG A 264 17.52 4.75 -19.03
N ASN A 265 18.00 3.62 -18.55
CA ASN A 265 19.38 3.19 -18.77
C ASN A 265 19.62 2.81 -20.23
N ILE A 266 18.64 2.14 -20.87
CA ILE A 266 18.67 1.81 -22.32
C ILE A 266 18.71 3.11 -23.13
N LEU A 267 17.79 4.05 -22.88
CA LEU A 267 17.75 5.33 -23.58
C LEU A 267 19.02 6.16 -23.36
N SER A 268 19.59 6.14 -22.15
CA SER A 268 20.84 6.81 -21.86
C SER A 268 21.99 6.24 -22.71
N GLN A 269 22.02 4.93 -22.87
CA GLN A 269 23.00 4.26 -23.73
C GLN A 269 22.77 4.59 -25.21
N GLU A 270 21.52 4.59 -25.68
CA GLU A 270 21.17 4.91 -27.07
C GLU A 270 21.47 6.36 -27.43
N MET A 271 21.11 7.30 -26.53
CA MET A 271 21.23 8.74 -26.80
C MET A 271 22.67 9.27 -26.64
N PHE A 272 23.43 8.71 -25.71
CA PHE A 272 24.70 9.29 -25.27
C PHE A 272 25.87 8.29 -25.24
N GLY A 273 25.62 7.00 -25.48
CA GLY A 273 26.64 5.94 -25.34
C GLY A 273 27.06 5.71 -23.88
N ILE A 274 26.28 6.18 -22.91
CA ILE A 274 26.63 6.17 -21.49
C ILE A 274 25.55 5.46 -20.70
N THR A 275 25.93 4.43 -19.94
CA THR A 275 25.08 3.78 -18.94
C THR A 275 25.33 4.41 -17.56
N GLY A 276 24.25 4.82 -16.88
CA GLY A 276 24.27 5.32 -15.51
C GLY A 276 24.27 6.83 -15.37
N LEU A 277 23.31 7.33 -14.60
CA LEU A 277 23.05 8.77 -14.39
C LEU A 277 24.26 9.57 -13.90
N ARG A 278 25.11 8.97 -13.06
CA ARG A 278 26.24 9.69 -12.46
C ARG A 278 27.26 10.20 -13.50
N ARG A 279 27.28 9.58 -14.67
CA ARG A 279 28.19 9.91 -15.77
C ARG A 279 27.61 10.94 -16.75
N LEU A 280 26.30 11.20 -16.66
CA LEU A 280 25.61 12.19 -17.49
C LEU A 280 25.76 13.59 -16.88
N ASN A 281 26.07 14.57 -17.75
CA ASN A 281 26.02 15.99 -17.36
C ASN A 281 24.57 16.50 -17.26
N MET A 282 24.36 17.69 -16.72
CA MET A 282 23.05 18.29 -16.49
C MET A 282 22.20 18.36 -17.78
N GLY A 283 22.80 18.82 -18.88
CA GLY A 283 22.09 18.94 -20.17
C GLY A 283 21.62 17.59 -20.71
N GLN A 284 22.45 16.54 -20.61
CA GLN A 284 22.10 15.19 -20.99
C GLN A 284 20.97 14.62 -20.14
N ARG A 285 20.97 14.89 -18.83
CA ARG A 285 19.88 14.46 -17.93
C ARG A 285 18.58 15.16 -18.27
N VAL A 286 18.59 16.44 -18.63
CA VAL A 286 17.39 17.18 -19.08
C VAL A 286 16.88 16.61 -20.40
N GLN A 287 17.76 16.32 -21.37
CA GLN A 287 17.33 15.68 -22.63
C GLN A 287 16.73 14.28 -22.41
N LEU A 288 17.33 13.50 -21.52
CA LEU A 288 16.81 12.18 -21.12
C LEU A 288 15.45 12.31 -20.46
N ALA A 289 15.28 13.29 -19.58
CA ALA A 289 14.01 13.59 -18.92
C ALA A 289 12.91 13.96 -19.93
N LYS A 290 13.20 14.81 -20.90
CA LYS A 290 12.26 15.15 -21.99
C LYS A 290 11.86 13.92 -22.79
N ARG A 291 12.82 13.06 -23.13
CA ARG A 291 12.54 11.83 -23.87
C ARG A 291 11.66 10.86 -23.05
N LEU A 292 11.98 10.65 -21.78
CA LEU A 292 11.18 9.82 -20.89
C LEU A 292 9.78 10.39 -20.70
N ARG A 293 9.62 11.70 -20.59
CA ARG A 293 8.31 12.35 -20.49
C ARG A 293 7.46 12.13 -21.73
N SER A 294 8.07 12.14 -22.92
CA SER A 294 7.35 11.86 -24.17
C SER A 294 6.89 10.39 -24.31
N LEU A 295 7.55 9.47 -23.60
CA LEU A 295 7.24 8.04 -23.65
C LEU A 295 6.28 7.60 -22.54
N TYR A 296 6.32 8.27 -21.39
CA TYR A 296 5.57 7.90 -20.20
C TYR A 296 4.68 9.04 -19.73
N ASN A 297 3.45 8.71 -19.38
CA ASN A 297 2.51 9.70 -18.83
C ASN A 297 2.74 9.88 -17.32
N CYS A 298 3.93 10.37 -16.96
CA CYS A 298 4.35 10.58 -15.59
C CYS A 298 4.41 12.07 -15.24
N SER A 299 4.32 12.40 -13.95
CA SER A 299 4.46 13.78 -13.52
C SER A 299 5.87 14.32 -13.81
N PRO A 300 6.02 15.63 -14.12
CA PRO A 300 7.33 16.24 -14.31
C PRO A 300 8.26 16.05 -13.11
N LYS A 301 7.73 16.03 -11.88
CA LYS A 301 8.49 15.75 -10.65
C LYS A 301 9.08 14.36 -10.63
N GLN A 302 8.30 13.34 -11.05
CA GLN A 302 8.78 11.95 -11.14
C GLN A 302 9.90 11.82 -12.16
N ILE A 303 9.70 12.37 -13.34
CA ILE A 303 10.71 12.36 -14.40
C ILE A 303 12.01 13.07 -13.98
N ALA A 304 11.91 14.25 -13.37
CA ALA A 304 13.08 14.97 -12.85
C ALA A 304 13.85 14.07 -11.86
N LYS A 305 13.16 13.47 -10.91
CA LYS A 305 13.75 12.61 -9.90
C LYS A 305 14.37 11.34 -10.50
N LEU A 306 13.68 10.71 -11.47
CA LEU A 306 14.18 9.55 -12.22
C LEU A 306 15.51 9.87 -12.95
N CYS A 307 15.67 11.11 -13.42
CA CYS A 307 16.89 11.60 -14.10
C CYS A 307 17.90 12.25 -13.15
N GLY A 308 17.67 12.22 -11.82
CA GLY A 308 18.57 12.84 -10.83
C GLY A 308 18.65 14.35 -10.96
N LEU A 309 17.52 15.01 -11.27
CA LEU A 309 17.36 16.44 -11.41
C LEU A 309 16.59 17.03 -10.23
N VAL A 310 16.91 18.25 -9.83
CA VAL A 310 16.12 19.02 -8.86
C VAL A 310 14.97 19.70 -9.60
N TYR A 311 13.71 19.27 -9.33
CA TYR A 311 12.55 19.72 -10.10
C TYR A 311 12.43 21.25 -10.18
N ASN A 312 12.61 21.97 -9.08
CA ASN A 312 12.48 23.43 -9.04
C ASN A 312 13.49 24.15 -9.93
N GLU A 313 14.61 23.51 -10.28
CA GLU A 313 15.64 24.08 -11.15
C GLU A 313 15.40 23.79 -12.63
N VAL A 314 14.55 22.81 -12.94
CA VAL A 314 14.34 22.32 -14.31
C VAL A 314 12.85 22.26 -14.71
N SER A 315 11.95 22.78 -13.88
CA SER A 315 10.50 22.76 -14.13
C SER A 315 10.10 23.30 -15.49
N ASP A 316 10.77 24.36 -15.94
CA ASP A 316 10.51 25.01 -17.23
C ASP A 316 11.22 24.33 -18.41
N LEU A 317 12.08 23.34 -18.11
CA LEU A 317 12.90 22.65 -19.11
C LEU A 317 12.41 21.26 -19.43
N ILE A 318 11.48 20.67 -18.64
CA ILE A 318 11.02 19.29 -18.78
C ILE A 318 9.50 19.16 -18.81
#